data_e0454227c0b1e82baa3c3dc620bf1f1a
#
_entry.id   e0454227c0b1e82baa3c3dc620bf1f1a
#
_cell.length_a   1.000
_cell.length_b   1.000
_cell.length_c   1.000
_cell.angle_alpha   90.00
_cell.angle_beta   90.00
_cell.angle_gamma   90.00
#
_symmetry.space_group_name_H-M   'P 1'
#
loop_
_entity.id
_entity.type
_entity.pdbx_description
1 polymer ?
#
loop_
_entity_poly.entity_id
_entity_poly.type
_entity_poly.pdbx_seq_one_letter_code
_entity_poly.pdbx_strand_id
1 'polypeptide(L)'
;SLTSFVGELAANPEWQQRLREEVKGLGIEANDPSSIDNLDKMPLSEMAFKEALRLKPPVPSMPRRAVRDFSFKGYDVPAGTAVGVNPLFTHHMPDIWSEPDRFDPMRFSDDALRSRHRFAWVPYGGGAHMCLGLHFAYMQAKCFARHFLQNLEVSLEPGYRPDWQMWPIPKPRDGLRVVLRAI
;
A
#
# COMPACT_ATOMS: atom_id res chain seq x y z
N SER A 1 -4.37 -5.48 3.60
CA SER A 1 -4.17 -4.12 3.04
C SER A 1 -4.64 -3.04 4.00
N LEU A 2 -5.92 -3.03 4.42
CA LEU A 2 -6.41 -2.00 5.36
C LEU A 2 -5.71 -2.07 6.72
N THR A 3 -5.43 -3.27 7.24
CA THR A 3 -4.63 -3.44 8.48
C THR A 3 -3.25 -2.81 8.36
N SER A 4 -2.57 -3.00 7.21
CA SER A 4 -1.27 -2.36 6.95
C SER A 4 -1.41 -0.84 6.92
N PHE A 5 -2.43 -0.32 6.25
CA PHE A 5 -2.71 1.11 6.17
C PHE A 5 -2.97 1.72 7.55
N VAL A 6 -3.85 1.12 8.36
CA VAL A 6 -4.11 1.57 9.74
C VAL A 6 -2.85 1.50 10.59
N GLY A 7 -2.05 0.44 10.45
CA GLY A 7 -0.79 0.30 11.17
C GLY A 7 0.21 1.40 10.86
N GLU A 8 0.31 1.79 9.57
CA GLU A 8 1.16 2.92 9.17
C GLU A 8 0.64 4.25 9.70
N LEU A 9 -0.68 4.48 9.69
CA LEU A 9 -1.26 5.70 10.25
C LEU A 9 -1.06 5.78 11.77
N ALA A 10 -1.17 4.65 12.48
CA ALA A 10 -0.94 4.59 13.92
C ALA A 10 0.53 4.86 14.30
N ALA A 11 1.46 4.48 13.43
CA ALA A 11 2.89 4.70 13.63
C ALA A 11 3.37 6.09 13.16
N ASN A 12 2.60 6.78 12.32
CA ASN A 12 2.97 8.05 11.69
C ASN A 12 1.86 9.10 11.88
N PRO A 13 1.71 9.67 13.08
CA PRO A 13 0.61 10.57 13.42
C PRO A 13 0.57 11.85 12.55
N GLU A 14 1.72 12.32 12.08
CA GLU A 14 1.81 13.47 11.17
C GLU A 14 1.12 13.19 9.83
N TRP A 15 1.26 11.97 9.32
CA TRP A 15 0.55 11.56 8.10
C TRP A 15 -0.94 11.38 8.35
N GLN A 16 -1.31 10.79 9.47
CA GLN A 16 -2.72 10.68 9.86
C GLN A 16 -3.39 12.06 9.89
N GLN A 17 -2.71 13.06 10.46
CA GLN A 17 -3.23 14.44 10.52
C GLN A 17 -3.38 15.06 9.13
N ARG A 18 -2.38 14.93 8.26
CA ARG A 18 -2.45 15.45 6.88
C ARG A 18 -3.60 14.82 6.08
N LEU A 19 -3.80 13.51 6.21
CA LEU A 19 -4.90 12.82 5.56
C LEU A 19 -6.26 13.28 6.12
N ARG A 20 -6.34 13.54 7.43
CA ARG A 20 -7.55 14.07 8.06
C ARG A 20 -7.89 15.47 7.52
N GLU A 21 -6.89 16.29 7.29
CA GLU A 21 -7.07 17.61 6.67
C GLU A 21 -7.59 17.52 5.25
N GLU A 22 -7.05 16.60 4.44
CA GLU A 22 -7.58 16.30 3.11
C GLU A 22 -9.06 15.91 3.17
N VAL A 23 -9.42 14.98 4.05
CA VAL A 23 -10.79 14.49 4.23
C VAL A 23 -11.74 15.60 4.70
N LYS A 24 -11.31 16.44 5.65
CA LYS A 24 -12.10 17.60 6.11
C LYS A 24 -12.32 18.61 4.99
N GLY A 25 -11.32 18.78 4.14
CA GLY A 25 -11.39 19.68 2.98
C GLY A 25 -12.45 19.30 1.94
N LEU A 26 -12.99 18.07 1.99
CA LEU A 26 -14.09 17.63 1.12
C LEU A 26 -15.43 18.32 1.47
N GLY A 27 -15.58 18.84 2.69
CA GLY A 27 -16.83 19.47 3.16
C GLY A 27 -18.02 18.50 3.24
N ILE A 28 -17.77 17.22 3.50
CA ILE A 28 -18.79 16.16 3.53
C ILE A 28 -18.95 15.69 4.98
N GLU A 29 -20.20 15.60 5.44
CA GLU A 29 -20.50 15.08 6.76
C GLU A 29 -20.14 13.59 6.89
N ALA A 30 -19.78 13.17 8.10
CA ALA A 30 -19.31 11.80 8.34
C ALA A 30 -20.31 10.71 7.92
N ASN A 31 -21.62 10.99 8.06
CA ASN A 31 -22.71 10.07 7.73
C ASN A 31 -23.17 10.14 6.27
N ASP A 32 -22.68 11.09 5.51
CA ASP A 32 -23.05 11.20 4.11
C ASP A 32 -22.43 10.07 3.27
N PRO A 33 -23.12 9.58 2.23
CA PRO A 33 -22.56 8.58 1.34
C PRO A 33 -21.35 9.13 0.58
N SER A 34 -20.34 8.30 0.39
CA SER A 34 -19.20 8.66 -0.47
C SER A 34 -19.62 8.59 -1.93
N SER A 35 -19.49 9.69 -2.66
CA SER A 35 -19.59 9.68 -4.14
C SER A 35 -18.20 9.42 -4.76
N ILE A 36 -18.19 8.93 -5.99
CA ILE A 36 -16.93 8.73 -6.76
C ILE A 36 -16.20 10.07 -6.90
N ASP A 37 -16.91 11.15 -7.26
CA ASP A 37 -16.34 12.49 -7.42
C ASP A 37 -15.64 13.00 -6.15
N ASN A 38 -16.15 12.62 -4.98
CA ASN A 38 -15.52 12.96 -3.71
C ASN A 38 -14.28 12.13 -3.43
N LEU A 39 -14.31 10.84 -3.77
CA LEU A 39 -13.16 9.96 -3.60
C LEU A 39 -12.00 10.35 -4.53
N ASP A 40 -12.28 10.90 -5.71
CA ASP A 40 -11.25 11.39 -6.64
C ASP A 40 -10.52 12.63 -6.12
N LYS A 41 -11.11 13.35 -5.16
CA LYS A 41 -10.47 14.47 -4.45
C LYS A 41 -9.61 14.05 -3.26
N MET A 42 -9.29 12.77 -3.13
CA MET A 42 -8.46 12.21 -2.05
C MET A 42 -7.12 11.63 -2.56
N PRO A 43 -6.29 12.42 -3.27
CA PRO A 43 -5.03 11.93 -3.81
C PRO A 43 -4.02 11.55 -2.73
N LEU A 44 -3.95 12.29 -1.61
CA LEU A 44 -3.02 12.01 -0.54
C LEU A 44 -3.36 10.70 0.18
N SER A 45 -4.65 10.44 0.41
CA SER A 45 -5.13 9.17 0.96
C SER A 45 -4.80 7.99 0.04
N GLU A 46 -4.92 8.17 -1.27
CA GLU A 46 -4.52 7.16 -2.25
C GLU A 46 -3.01 6.92 -2.22
N MET A 47 -2.19 7.97 -2.18
CA MET A 47 -0.73 7.87 -2.06
C MET A 47 -0.32 7.13 -0.78
N ALA A 48 -0.95 7.44 0.35
CA ALA A 48 -0.69 6.78 1.63
C ALA A 48 -1.06 5.29 1.59
N PHE A 49 -2.17 4.94 0.95
CA PHE A 49 -2.55 3.55 0.76
C PHE A 49 -1.56 2.81 -0.15
N LYS A 50 -1.13 3.44 -1.26
CA LYS A 50 -0.08 2.88 -2.14
C LYS A 50 1.22 2.61 -1.39
N GLU A 51 1.63 3.53 -0.51
CA GLU A 51 2.83 3.38 0.31
C GLU A 51 2.69 2.25 1.33
N ALA A 52 1.54 2.10 1.96
CA ALA A 52 1.27 0.96 2.84
C ALA A 52 1.36 -0.39 2.09
N LEU A 53 0.91 -0.43 0.82
CA LEU A 53 1.04 -1.61 -0.04
C LEU A 53 2.47 -1.82 -0.54
N ARG A 54 3.29 -0.78 -0.64
CA ARG A 54 4.71 -0.90 -0.93
C ARG A 54 5.43 -1.60 0.23
N LEU A 55 5.24 -1.09 1.43
CA LEU A 55 5.88 -1.64 2.63
C LEU A 55 5.39 -3.06 2.94
N LYS A 56 4.11 -3.33 2.73
CA LYS A 56 3.48 -4.62 3.05
C LYS A 56 2.57 -5.09 1.92
N PRO A 57 3.16 -5.53 0.78
CA PRO A 57 2.38 -5.96 -0.37
C PRO A 57 1.52 -7.18 -0.04
N PRO A 58 0.21 -7.19 -0.35
CA PRO A 58 -0.70 -8.30 -0.01
C PRO A 58 -0.27 -9.64 -0.59
N VAL A 59 0.42 -9.59 -1.73
CA VAL A 59 1.02 -10.76 -2.40
C VAL A 59 2.53 -10.53 -2.46
N PRO A 60 3.29 -10.97 -1.44
CA PRO A 60 4.73 -10.70 -1.34
C PRO A 60 5.57 -11.43 -2.38
N SER A 61 5.05 -12.51 -2.96
CA SER A 61 5.70 -13.28 -4.03
C SER A 61 4.66 -13.83 -4.99
N MET A 62 4.94 -13.73 -6.29
CA MET A 62 4.06 -14.19 -7.36
C MET A 62 4.77 -15.30 -8.16
N PRO A 63 4.42 -16.59 -7.94
CA PRO A 63 4.99 -17.68 -8.71
C PRO A 63 4.52 -17.62 -10.16
N ARG A 64 5.42 -17.99 -11.06
CA ARG A 64 5.22 -18.07 -12.50
C ARG A 64 5.93 -19.30 -13.06
N ARG A 65 5.68 -19.60 -14.32
CA ARG A 65 6.39 -20.64 -15.07
C ARG A 65 6.77 -20.08 -16.43
N ALA A 66 8.01 -20.30 -16.87
CA ALA A 66 8.47 -19.95 -18.19
C ALA A 66 7.68 -20.73 -19.24
N VAL A 67 7.00 -20.04 -20.15
CA VAL A 67 6.22 -20.68 -21.23
C VAL A 67 7.07 -20.98 -22.47
N ARG A 68 8.26 -20.37 -22.55
CA ARG A 68 9.28 -20.57 -23.60
C ARG A 68 10.65 -20.30 -23.01
N ASP A 69 11.68 -20.73 -23.70
CA ASP A 69 13.06 -20.40 -23.33
C ASP A 69 13.28 -18.90 -23.41
N PHE A 70 14.05 -18.36 -22.47
CA PHE A 70 14.52 -16.98 -22.49
C PHE A 70 15.84 -16.86 -21.72
N SER A 71 16.57 -15.77 -21.96
CA SER A 71 17.76 -15.43 -21.19
C SER A 71 17.50 -14.23 -20.30
N PHE A 72 18.01 -14.26 -19.07
CA PHE A 72 17.93 -13.15 -18.12
C PHE A 72 19.27 -12.94 -17.44
N LYS A 73 19.86 -11.75 -17.61
CA LYS A 73 21.17 -11.38 -17.04
C LYS A 73 22.29 -12.42 -17.29
N GLY A 74 22.30 -13.01 -18.50
CA GLY A 74 23.29 -14.01 -18.90
C GLY A 74 22.98 -15.46 -18.47
N TYR A 75 21.85 -15.71 -17.83
CA TYR A 75 21.38 -17.05 -17.48
C TYR A 75 20.33 -17.50 -18.48
N ASP A 76 20.48 -18.73 -18.99
CA ASP A 76 19.45 -19.37 -19.81
C ASP A 76 18.37 -19.99 -18.91
N VAL A 77 17.12 -19.67 -19.21
CA VAL A 77 15.94 -20.13 -18.47
C VAL A 77 15.07 -20.96 -19.43
N PRO A 78 15.14 -22.29 -19.36
CA PRO A 78 14.32 -23.16 -20.20
C PRO A 78 12.83 -23.02 -19.95
N ALA A 79 12.02 -23.33 -20.96
CA ALA A 79 10.59 -23.50 -20.82
C ALA A 79 10.26 -24.50 -19.70
N GLY A 80 9.19 -24.24 -18.95
CA GLY A 80 8.81 -25.07 -17.81
C GLY A 80 9.49 -24.69 -16.49
N THR A 81 10.56 -23.89 -16.51
CA THR A 81 11.23 -23.44 -15.29
C THR A 81 10.28 -22.64 -14.40
N ALA A 82 10.26 -22.96 -13.10
CA ALA A 82 9.57 -22.15 -12.11
C ALA A 82 10.35 -20.86 -11.88
N VAL A 83 9.69 -19.72 -12.07
CA VAL A 83 10.25 -18.38 -11.83
C VAL A 83 9.31 -17.60 -10.91
N GLY A 84 9.79 -16.51 -10.34
CA GLY A 84 8.96 -15.70 -9.43
C GLY A 84 9.24 -14.22 -9.56
N VAL A 85 8.21 -13.43 -9.35
CA VAL A 85 8.33 -11.99 -9.09
C VAL A 85 8.12 -11.79 -7.58
N ASN A 86 9.02 -11.04 -6.95
CA ASN A 86 8.95 -10.80 -5.51
C ASN A 86 8.72 -9.31 -5.23
N PRO A 87 7.46 -8.86 -5.15
CA PRO A 87 7.14 -7.47 -4.82
C PRO A 87 7.76 -7.02 -3.50
N LEU A 88 7.71 -7.86 -2.46
CA LEU A 88 8.28 -7.49 -1.17
C LEU A 88 9.76 -7.11 -1.28
N PHE A 89 10.54 -7.88 -2.05
CA PHE A 89 11.95 -7.55 -2.28
C PHE A 89 12.09 -6.28 -3.14
N THR A 90 11.40 -6.23 -4.29
CA THR A 90 11.50 -5.11 -5.23
C THR A 90 11.10 -3.77 -4.59
N HIS A 91 10.07 -3.80 -3.74
CA HIS A 91 9.56 -2.62 -3.05
C HIS A 91 10.49 -2.11 -1.92
N HIS A 92 11.52 -2.86 -1.56
CA HIS A 92 12.51 -2.49 -0.53
C HIS A 92 13.93 -2.36 -1.10
N MET A 93 14.11 -2.42 -2.43
CA MET A 93 15.44 -2.23 -3.03
C MET A 93 15.91 -0.78 -2.86
N PRO A 94 17.03 -0.52 -2.16
CA PRO A 94 17.51 0.85 -1.90
C PRO A 94 17.89 1.61 -3.17
N ASP A 95 18.30 0.90 -4.23
CA ASP A 95 18.60 1.50 -5.54
C ASP A 95 17.36 2.10 -6.24
N ILE A 96 16.16 1.69 -5.81
CA ILE A 96 14.88 2.16 -6.37
C ILE A 96 14.16 3.06 -5.37
N TRP A 97 14.27 2.73 -4.08
CA TRP A 97 13.53 3.37 -3.00
C TRP A 97 14.53 3.88 -1.94
N SER A 98 14.81 5.16 -1.92
CA SER A 98 15.62 5.75 -0.84
C SER A 98 14.91 5.55 0.50
N GLU A 99 15.66 5.24 1.58
CA GLU A 99 15.08 4.95 2.91
C GLU A 99 13.89 3.96 2.81
N PRO A 100 14.10 2.72 2.28
CA PRO A 100 13.01 1.86 1.84
C PRO A 100 12.03 1.45 2.95
N ASP A 101 12.44 1.51 4.21
CA ASP A 101 11.59 1.14 5.35
C ASP A 101 10.78 2.30 5.92
N ARG A 102 11.05 3.53 5.46
CA ARG A 102 10.33 4.73 5.89
C ARG A 102 8.99 4.83 5.16
N PHE A 103 7.91 5.09 5.90
CA PHE A 103 6.61 5.42 5.35
C PHE A 103 6.59 6.85 4.81
N ASP A 104 6.52 7.00 3.51
CA ASP A 104 6.49 8.29 2.83
C ASP A 104 5.55 8.26 1.61
N PRO A 105 4.29 8.65 1.78
CA PRO A 105 3.31 8.75 0.70
C PRO A 105 3.73 9.59 -0.50
N MET A 106 4.62 10.58 -0.32
CA MET A 106 5.07 11.45 -1.41
C MET A 106 5.86 10.72 -2.49
N ARG A 107 6.31 9.50 -2.23
CA ARG A 107 6.87 8.60 -3.25
C ARG A 107 5.90 8.30 -4.40
N PHE A 108 4.61 8.55 -4.20
CA PHE A 108 3.56 8.34 -5.18
C PHE A 108 3.00 9.66 -5.75
N SER A 109 3.69 10.79 -5.54
CA SER A 109 3.39 12.04 -6.26
C SER A 109 3.68 11.87 -7.76
N ASP A 110 3.06 12.71 -8.59
CA ASP A 110 3.22 12.65 -10.04
C ASP A 110 4.67 12.77 -10.49
N ASP A 111 5.46 13.64 -9.83
CA ASP A 111 6.88 13.82 -10.14
C ASP A 111 7.70 12.57 -9.80
N ALA A 112 7.45 11.96 -8.64
CA ALA A 112 8.12 10.74 -8.22
C ALA A 112 7.75 9.55 -9.13
N LEU A 113 6.51 9.48 -9.60
CA LEU A 113 6.05 8.44 -10.53
C LEU A 113 6.72 8.56 -11.90
N ARG A 114 6.91 9.79 -12.41
CA ARG A 114 7.59 10.01 -13.70
C ARG A 114 9.05 9.56 -13.73
N SER A 115 9.73 9.65 -12.60
CA SER A 115 11.16 9.27 -12.50
C SER A 115 11.40 7.78 -12.28
N ARG A 116 10.36 7.00 -12.00
CA ARG A 116 10.49 5.60 -11.59
C ARG A 116 10.04 4.63 -12.67
N HIS A 117 10.76 3.51 -12.78
CA HIS A 117 10.35 2.44 -13.69
C HIS A 117 8.96 1.90 -13.30
N ARG A 118 8.07 1.74 -14.29
CA ARG A 118 6.65 1.35 -14.08
C ARG A 118 6.44 0.05 -13.29
N PHE A 119 7.39 -0.87 -13.30
CA PHE A 119 7.35 -2.12 -12.56
C PHE A 119 8.12 -2.09 -11.23
N ALA A 120 8.62 -0.92 -10.80
CA ALA A 120 9.20 -0.78 -9.49
C ALA A 120 8.19 -1.00 -8.37
N TRP A 121 6.89 -0.78 -8.64
CA TRP A 121 5.78 -0.96 -7.73
C TRP A 121 4.70 -1.82 -8.36
N VAL A 122 4.50 -3.05 -7.84
CA VAL A 122 3.65 -4.08 -8.45
C VAL A 122 2.83 -4.89 -7.43
N PRO A 123 2.16 -4.26 -6.44
CA PRO A 123 1.40 -5.00 -5.42
C PRO A 123 0.20 -5.74 -6.02
N TYR A 124 -0.25 -5.33 -7.18
CA TYR A 124 -1.38 -5.90 -7.93
C TYR A 124 -0.93 -6.75 -9.13
N GLY A 125 0.38 -7.02 -9.22
CA GLY A 125 0.94 -7.68 -10.40
C GLY A 125 1.07 -6.74 -11.60
N GLY A 126 1.17 -7.34 -12.79
CA GLY A 126 1.31 -6.59 -14.03
C GLY A 126 1.08 -7.47 -15.26
N GLY A 127 0.88 -6.83 -16.43
CA GLY A 127 0.60 -7.51 -17.68
C GLY A 127 -0.78 -8.16 -17.71
N ALA A 128 -0.94 -9.25 -18.47
CA ALA A 128 -2.22 -9.93 -18.68
C ALA A 128 -2.87 -10.49 -17.40
N HIS A 129 -2.09 -10.68 -16.35
CA HIS A 129 -2.56 -11.21 -15.06
C HIS A 129 -2.60 -10.14 -13.95
N MET A 130 -2.69 -8.86 -14.33
CA MET A 130 -2.90 -7.79 -13.36
C MET A 130 -4.24 -7.97 -12.63
N CYS A 131 -4.29 -7.57 -11.36
CA CYS A 131 -5.50 -7.66 -10.55
C CYS A 131 -6.68 -6.90 -11.18
N LEU A 132 -7.78 -7.59 -11.41
CA LEU A 132 -9.02 -6.98 -11.94
C LEU A 132 -9.66 -6.01 -10.92
N GLY A 133 -9.46 -6.27 -9.63
CA GLY A 133 -10.04 -5.48 -8.52
C GLY A 133 -9.26 -4.23 -8.14
N LEU A 134 -8.26 -3.81 -8.92
CA LEU A 134 -7.39 -2.67 -8.61
C LEU A 134 -8.18 -1.39 -8.27
N HIS A 135 -9.09 -0.98 -9.14
CA HIS A 135 -9.88 0.24 -8.94
C HIS A 135 -10.87 0.11 -7.77
N PHE A 136 -11.45 -1.07 -7.60
CA PHE A 136 -12.29 -1.38 -6.45
C PHE A 136 -11.50 -1.29 -5.13
N ALA A 137 -10.26 -1.77 -5.10
CA ALA A 137 -9.41 -1.68 -3.93
C ALA A 137 -9.11 -0.23 -3.53
N TYR A 138 -8.84 0.66 -4.51
CA TYR A 138 -8.63 2.08 -4.22
C TYR A 138 -9.92 2.76 -3.75
N MET A 139 -11.04 2.50 -4.40
CA MET A 139 -12.33 3.03 -3.97
C MET A 139 -12.64 2.61 -2.53
N GLN A 140 -12.51 1.33 -2.21
CA GLN A 140 -12.74 0.80 -0.87
C GLN A 140 -11.79 1.43 0.16
N ALA A 141 -10.50 1.58 -0.18
CA ALA A 141 -9.52 2.18 0.71
C ALA A 141 -9.82 3.65 0.99
N LYS A 142 -10.22 4.42 -0.03
CA LYS A 142 -10.60 5.84 0.14
C LYS A 142 -11.90 6.00 0.92
N CYS A 143 -12.91 5.17 0.67
CA CYS A 143 -14.13 5.14 1.48
C CYS A 143 -13.82 4.87 2.95
N PHE A 144 -13.00 3.83 3.21
CA PHE A 144 -12.55 3.52 4.56
C PHE A 144 -11.79 4.68 5.19
N ALA A 145 -10.80 5.24 4.48
CA ALA A 145 -9.99 6.35 4.98
C ALA A 145 -10.85 7.56 5.35
N ARG A 146 -11.83 7.92 4.51
CA ARG A 146 -12.76 9.01 4.80
C ARG A 146 -13.48 8.78 6.11
N HIS A 147 -14.22 7.68 6.23
CA HIS A 147 -15.00 7.40 7.44
C HIS A 147 -14.11 7.25 8.69
N PHE A 148 -12.98 6.57 8.53
CA PHE A 148 -12.05 6.36 9.63
C PHE A 148 -11.48 7.68 10.16
N LEU A 149 -10.95 8.53 9.27
CA LEU A 149 -10.28 9.77 9.63
C LEU A 149 -11.23 10.90 10.06
N GLN A 150 -12.50 10.83 9.68
CA GLN A 150 -13.53 11.76 10.15
C GLN A 150 -13.97 11.48 11.60
N ASN A 151 -13.92 10.23 12.02
CA ASN A 151 -14.52 9.82 13.29
C ASN A 151 -13.51 9.35 14.33
N LEU A 152 -12.31 8.93 13.89
CA LEU A 152 -11.37 8.25 14.76
C LEU A 152 -9.94 8.78 14.62
N GLU A 153 -9.24 8.78 15.75
CA GLU A 153 -7.79 8.88 15.83
C GLU A 153 -7.23 7.53 16.26
N VAL A 154 -6.14 7.10 15.61
CA VAL A 154 -5.46 5.85 15.94
C VAL A 154 -4.04 6.09 16.38
N SER A 155 -3.60 5.38 17.41
CA SER A 155 -2.19 5.31 17.82
C SER A 155 -1.81 3.89 18.20
N LEU A 156 -0.53 3.57 18.15
CA LEU A 156 -0.04 2.32 18.74
C LEU A 156 -0.13 2.40 20.26
N GLU A 157 -0.33 1.26 20.93
CA GLU A 157 -0.16 1.19 22.37
C GLU A 157 1.25 1.63 22.77
N PRO A 158 1.42 2.34 23.90
CA PRO A 158 2.74 2.76 24.38
C PRO A 158 3.73 1.59 24.48
N GLY A 159 4.89 1.73 23.84
CA GLY A 159 5.93 0.69 23.84
C GLY A 159 5.67 -0.50 22.92
N TYR A 160 4.50 -0.57 22.30
CA TYR A 160 4.19 -1.64 21.34
C TYR A 160 4.86 -1.37 19.98
N ARG A 161 5.46 -2.43 19.44
CA ARG A 161 5.96 -2.47 18.06
C ARG A 161 5.32 -3.65 17.36
N PRO A 162 4.56 -3.43 16.27
CA PRO A 162 3.91 -4.52 15.55
C PRO A 162 4.92 -5.53 15.00
N ASP A 163 4.77 -6.81 15.37
CA ASP A 163 5.54 -7.91 14.78
C ASP A 163 4.79 -8.41 13.53
N TRP A 164 5.33 -8.11 12.35
CA TRP A 164 4.72 -8.47 11.07
C TRP A 164 5.25 -9.81 10.56
N GLN A 165 4.34 -10.76 10.41
CA GLN A 165 4.59 -11.92 9.55
C GLN A 165 4.42 -11.46 8.09
N MET A 166 5.47 -11.54 7.29
CA MET A 166 5.44 -11.07 5.89
C MET A 166 5.05 -12.16 4.90
N TRP A 167 5.11 -13.44 5.29
CA TRP A 167 4.78 -14.58 4.44
C TRP A 167 3.77 -15.53 5.13
N PRO A 168 2.80 -16.14 4.41
CA PRO A 168 2.49 -15.98 2.96
C PRO A 168 1.73 -14.70 2.62
N ILE A 169 1.08 -14.08 3.60
CA ILE A 169 0.34 -12.82 3.49
C ILE A 169 0.74 -11.95 4.68
N PRO A 170 1.13 -10.69 4.45
CA PRO A 170 1.48 -9.78 5.55
C PRO A 170 0.33 -9.59 6.53
N LYS A 171 0.61 -9.87 7.78
CA LYS A 171 -0.30 -9.65 8.92
C LYS A 171 0.48 -9.46 10.21
N PRO A 172 -0.02 -8.68 11.17
CA PRO A 172 0.55 -8.68 12.51
C PRO A 172 0.30 -10.04 13.18
N ARG A 173 1.33 -10.61 13.87
CA ARG A 173 1.26 -11.95 14.49
C ARG A 173 0.34 -12.00 15.69
N ASP A 174 0.29 -10.90 16.43
CA ASP A 174 -0.44 -10.73 17.70
C ASP A 174 -1.70 -9.87 17.57
N GLY A 175 -2.17 -9.64 16.33
CA GLY A 175 -3.12 -8.60 16.03
C GLY A 175 -2.44 -7.22 16.04
N LEU A 176 -3.07 -6.22 15.49
CA LEU A 176 -2.57 -4.85 15.52
C LEU A 176 -3.13 -4.16 16.77
N ARG A 177 -2.31 -4.06 17.82
CA ARG A 177 -2.73 -3.42 19.09
C ARG A 177 -2.67 -1.91 18.93
N VAL A 178 -3.84 -1.30 18.92
CA VAL A 178 -4.01 0.14 18.74
C VAL A 178 -4.97 0.71 19.76
N VAL A 179 -4.79 1.97 20.07
CA VAL A 179 -5.75 2.78 20.81
C VAL A 179 -6.55 3.58 19.80
N LEU A 180 -7.87 3.47 19.86
CA LEU A 180 -8.79 4.26 19.06
C LEU A 180 -9.47 5.30 19.94
N ARG A 181 -9.51 6.55 19.48
CA ARG A 181 -10.19 7.66 20.11
C ARG A 181 -11.20 8.25 19.15
N ALA A 182 -12.43 8.45 19.58
CA ALA A 182 -13.40 9.25 18.85
C ALA A 182 -13.00 10.75 18.86
N ILE A 183 -13.25 11.44 17.75
CA ILE A 183 -12.91 12.87 17.55
C ILE A 183 -14.13 13.67 17.11
#